data_d12a501960a0e4f0fc44c79a8a679fc8
#
_entry.id   d12a501960a0e4f0fc44c79a8a679fc8
#
_cell.length_a   1.000
_cell.length_b   1.000
_cell.length_c   1.000
_cell.angle_alpha   90.00
_cell.angle_beta   90.00
_cell.angle_gamma   90.00
#
_symmetry.space_group_name_H-M   'P 1'
#
loop_
_entity.id
_entity.type
_entity.pdbx_description
1 polymer ?
#
loop_
_entity_poly.entity_id
_entity_poly.type
_entity_poly.pdbx_seq_one_letter_code
_entity_poly.pdbx_strand_id
1 'polypeptide(L)'
;MNELDDIFTPLSEWLKARRKVALATVISTWGSAPRPVGGQMAIDINGEIIGSVSGGCVEGAVIAEAIKSIKDRKTRVKDYGISNNMAWEVGLACGGELKILIQPLEMEDDIILNIVELINNRKIIKIEINCSSGQRIIKNSLTENISIYQRATNKFIHIILPKPRLFIIGAVHIAQALVSIAKIANYEITLIDPREHFATKIRFPNCTIINEWPDTALLNLTLDNASHIVTLTHDPKIDDPALITALQNDIGYIGSLGSKKTHHSRCERLKSFGFNKSDLSKIHGPIGLDIKAKTPAEIAISILAEITNFRRLELNET
;
A
#
# COMPACT_ATOMS: atom_id res chain seq x y z
N MET A 1 -6.45 -0.40 -5.56
CA MET A 1 -5.24 0.32 -5.23
C MET A 1 -5.36 0.92 -3.84
N ASN A 2 -5.09 0.09 -2.81
CA ASN A 2 -5.46 0.44 -1.43
C ASN A 2 -4.21 0.59 -0.59
N GLU A 3 -3.46 1.67 -0.83
CA GLU A 3 -2.55 2.23 0.16
C GLU A 3 -3.37 3.06 1.14
N LEU A 4 -4.31 2.37 1.80
CA LEU A 4 -5.14 3.01 2.78
C LEU A 4 -4.37 3.01 4.08
N ASP A 5 -4.41 4.14 4.74
CA ASP A 5 -4.07 4.17 6.15
C ASP A 5 -4.75 2.96 6.79
N ASP A 6 -4.04 2.23 7.63
CA ASP A 6 -4.64 1.10 8.33
C ASP A 6 -5.76 1.63 9.22
N ILE A 7 -6.98 1.59 8.70
CA ILE A 7 -8.15 2.00 9.48
C ILE A 7 -8.72 0.86 10.32
N PHE A 8 -8.41 -0.40 9.94
CA PHE A 8 -9.04 -1.56 10.56
C PHE A 8 -8.53 -1.81 11.98
N THR A 9 -7.24 -1.60 12.24
CA THR A 9 -6.69 -1.73 13.59
C THR A 9 -7.36 -0.74 14.55
N PRO A 10 -7.33 0.60 14.35
CA PRO A 10 -8.01 1.52 15.26
C PRO A 10 -9.54 1.37 15.24
N LEU A 11 -10.14 0.98 14.12
CA LEU A 11 -11.57 0.65 14.04
C LEU A 11 -11.91 -0.54 14.96
N SER A 12 -11.08 -1.59 14.98
CA SER A 12 -11.29 -2.74 15.86
C SER A 12 -11.24 -2.34 17.34
N GLU A 13 -10.38 -1.39 17.70
CA GLU A 13 -10.31 -0.85 19.05
C GLU A 13 -11.58 -0.07 19.42
N TRP A 14 -12.12 0.72 18.47
CA TRP A 14 -13.41 1.39 18.67
C TRP A 14 -14.56 0.39 18.90
N LEU A 15 -14.60 -0.70 18.14
CA LEU A 15 -15.61 -1.73 18.30
C LEU A 15 -15.46 -2.46 19.65
N LYS A 16 -14.23 -2.81 20.06
CA LYS A 16 -13.94 -3.38 21.39
C LYS A 16 -14.37 -2.43 22.51
N ALA A 17 -14.23 -1.13 22.33
CA ALA A 17 -14.72 -0.09 23.25
C ALA A 17 -16.25 0.13 23.16
N ARG A 18 -16.98 -0.72 22.39
CA ARG A 18 -18.43 -0.67 22.17
C ARG A 18 -18.92 0.65 21.59
N ARG A 19 -18.09 1.35 20.81
CA ARG A 19 -18.52 2.52 20.07
C ARG A 19 -19.50 2.12 18.96
N LYS A 20 -20.51 2.94 18.72
CA LYS A 20 -21.40 2.81 17.57
C LYS A 20 -20.75 3.48 16.37
N VAL A 21 -20.43 2.71 15.35
CA VAL A 21 -19.61 3.12 14.21
C VAL A 21 -20.29 2.82 12.89
N ALA A 22 -20.05 3.63 11.89
CA ALA A 22 -20.28 3.31 10.48
C ALA A 22 -18.97 3.35 9.70
N LEU A 23 -18.87 2.50 8.68
CA LEU A 23 -17.76 2.47 7.73
C LEU A 23 -18.23 3.04 6.39
N ALA A 24 -17.61 4.12 5.94
CA ALA A 24 -17.79 4.70 4.62
C ALA A 24 -16.69 4.21 3.70
N THR A 25 -17.04 3.73 2.50
CA THR A 25 -16.10 3.19 1.50
C THR A 25 -16.38 3.81 0.14
N VAL A 26 -15.36 4.33 -0.53
CA VAL A 26 -15.43 4.79 -1.92
C VAL A 26 -15.58 3.56 -2.82
N ILE A 27 -16.72 3.39 -3.48
CA ILE A 27 -16.99 2.23 -4.34
C ILE A 27 -16.87 2.54 -5.83
N SER A 28 -16.93 3.81 -6.21
CA SER A 28 -16.71 4.26 -7.60
C SER A 28 -16.24 5.71 -7.62
N THR A 29 -15.40 6.04 -8.59
CA THR A 29 -14.92 7.40 -8.84
C THR A 29 -15.03 7.74 -10.31
N TRP A 30 -15.21 9.03 -10.64
CA TRP A 30 -15.10 9.56 -11.99
C TRP A 30 -14.39 10.91 -11.97
N GLY A 31 -13.57 11.19 -13.00
CA GLY A 31 -12.78 12.41 -13.06
C GLY A 31 -11.65 12.47 -12.01
N SER A 32 -11.30 13.68 -11.59
CA SER A 32 -10.24 13.92 -10.59
C SER A 32 -10.75 13.65 -9.17
N ALA A 33 -10.76 12.39 -8.75
CA ALA A 33 -11.12 12.02 -7.39
C ALA A 33 -9.90 12.03 -6.46
N PRO A 34 -9.95 12.70 -5.29
CA PRO A 34 -8.81 12.79 -4.37
C PRO A 34 -8.44 11.46 -3.70
N ARG A 35 -9.42 10.55 -3.57
CA ARG A 35 -9.20 9.20 -3.02
C ARG A 35 -9.65 8.14 -4.04
N PRO A 36 -8.89 7.06 -4.20
CA PRO A 36 -9.22 5.99 -5.13
C PRO A 36 -10.39 5.12 -4.61
N VAL A 37 -10.93 4.28 -5.49
CA VAL A 37 -11.87 3.21 -5.13
C VAL A 37 -11.25 2.33 -4.05
N GLY A 38 -12.04 2.01 -3.01
CA GLY A 38 -11.58 1.33 -1.81
C GLY A 38 -11.12 2.27 -0.71
N GLY A 39 -11.04 3.60 -0.93
CA GLY A 39 -10.81 4.59 0.13
C GLY A 39 -11.84 4.49 1.22
N GLN A 40 -11.44 4.52 2.49
CA GLN A 40 -12.33 4.28 3.62
C GLN A 40 -12.21 5.33 4.71
N MET A 41 -13.31 5.53 5.42
CA MET A 41 -13.40 6.36 6.61
C MET A 41 -14.34 5.70 7.62
N ALA A 42 -13.85 5.45 8.83
CA ALA A 42 -14.70 5.04 9.95
C ALA A 42 -15.21 6.29 10.67
N ILE A 43 -16.48 6.29 11.05
CA ILE A 43 -17.14 7.42 11.71
C ILE A 43 -17.89 6.89 12.93
N ASP A 44 -17.68 7.46 14.11
CA ASP A 44 -18.46 7.15 15.30
C ASP A 44 -19.74 7.99 15.40
N ILE A 45 -20.60 7.66 16.38
CA ILE A 45 -21.87 8.36 16.62
C ILE A 45 -21.66 9.85 17.01
N ASN A 46 -20.49 10.22 17.50
CA ASN A 46 -20.15 11.58 17.92
C ASN A 46 -19.50 12.38 16.77
N GLY A 47 -19.25 11.76 15.61
CA GLY A 47 -18.61 12.38 14.46
C GLY A 47 -17.08 12.35 14.50
N GLU A 48 -16.45 11.58 15.41
CA GLU A 48 -15.02 11.28 15.33
C GLU A 48 -14.75 10.42 14.08
N ILE A 49 -13.62 10.65 13.43
CA ILE A 49 -13.26 9.98 12.19
C ILE A 49 -11.87 9.34 12.23
N ILE A 50 -11.72 8.22 11.49
CA ILE A 50 -10.43 7.60 11.14
C ILE A 50 -10.42 7.41 9.63
N GLY A 51 -9.34 7.81 8.95
CA GLY A 51 -9.24 7.73 7.49
C GLY A 51 -9.94 8.88 6.78
N SER A 52 -10.16 8.74 5.46
CA SER A 52 -10.78 9.76 4.61
C SER A 52 -11.32 9.16 3.32
N VAL A 53 -12.37 9.75 2.77
CA VAL A 53 -12.99 9.33 1.49
C VAL A 53 -12.81 10.36 0.37
N SER A 54 -12.48 11.62 0.68
CA SER A 54 -12.35 12.67 -0.33
C SER A 54 -11.21 13.67 -0.09
N GLY A 55 -10.49 13.54 1.03
CA GLY A 55 -9.44 14.50 1.41
C GLY A 55 -9.96 15.86 1.88
N GLY A 56 -11.21 15.92 2.38
CA GLY A 56 -11.79 17.11 3.01
C GLY A 56 -13.03 17.68 2.31
N CYS A 57 -13.30 17.31 1.06
CA CYS A 57 -14.35 17.97 0.28
C CYS A 57 -15.78 17.54 0.71
N VAL A 58 -16.04 16.26 0.95
CA VAL A 58 -17.38 15.74 1.24
C VAL A 58 -17.49 15.08 2.63
N GLU A 59 -16.42 15.09 3.42
CA GLU A 59 -16.38 14.43 4.72
C GLU A 59 -17.53 14.86 5.63
N GLY A 60 -17.86 16.14 5.71
CA GLY A 60 -18.98 16.63 6.52
C GLY A 60 -20.33 16.01 6.16
N ALA A 61 -20.61 15.88 4.85
CA ALA A 61 -21.84 15.26 4.39
C ALA A 61 -21.85 13.74 4.63
N VAL A 62 -20.69 13.09 4.45
CA VAL A 62 -20.54 11.65 4.74
C VAL A 62 -20.71 11.37 6.23
N ILE A 63 -20.16 12.21 7.12
CA ILE A 63 -20.36 12.11 8.57
C ILE A 63 -21.83 12.21 8.92
N ALA A 64 -22.55 13.19 8.38
CA ALA A 64 -23.98 13.35 8.64
C ALA A 64 -24.79 12.12 8.21
N GLU A 65 -24.52 11.54 7.04
CA GLU A 65 -25.16 10.32 6.55
C GLU A 65 -24.74 9.08 7.36
N ALA A 66 -23.49 9.00 7.81
CA ALA A 66 -23.00 7.93 8.66
C ALA A 66 -23.69 7.91 10.03
N ILE A 67 -23.86 9.08 10.66
CA ILE A 67 -24.60 9.20 11.93
C ILE A 67 -26.07 8.75 11.75
N LYS A 68 -26.72 9.10 10.64
CA LYS A 68 -28.08 8.58 10.32
C LYS A 68 -28.06 7.06 10.17
N SER A 69 -27.05 6.53 9.46
CA SER A 69 -26.86 5.09 9.26
C SER A 69 -26.69 4.33 10.57
N ILE A 70 -25.91 4.88 11.51
CA ILE A 70 -25.75 4.32 12.86
C ILE A 70 -27.07 4.29 13.61
N LYS A 71 -27.87 5.37 13.54
CA LYS A 71 -29.14 5.50 14.29
C LYS A 71 -30.22 4.56 13.81
N ASP A 72 -30.41 4.43 12.50
CA ASP A 72 -31.49 3.63 11.91
C ASP A 72 -31.03 2.25 11.39
N ARG A 73 -29.72 1.93 11.52
CA ARG A 73 -29.12 0.65 11.17
C ARG A 73 -29.27 0.31 9.68
N LYS A 74 -29.31 1.32 8.81
CA LYS A 74 -29.48 1.12 7.37
C LYS A 74 -28.22 1.42 6.60
N THR A 75 -27.82 0.49 5.74
CA THR A 75 -26.78 0.71 4.72
C THR A 75 -27.27 1.72 3.69
N ARG A 76 -26.36 2.57 3.21
CA ARG A 76 -26.64 3.62 2.23
C ARG A 76 -25.59 3.66 1.15
N VAL A 77 -26.00 3.96 -0.07
CA VAL A 77 -25.12 4.36 -1.16
C VAL A 77 -25.45 5.80 -1.50
N LYS A 78 -24.45 6.66 -1.54
CA LYS A 78 -24.59 8.09 -1.83
C LYS A 78 -23.65 8.50 -2.95
N ASP A 79 -24.16 9.35 -3.84
CA ASP A 79 -23.39 9.99 -4.89
C ASP A 79 -23.05 11.42 -4.46
N TYR A 80 -21.78 11.81 -4.65
CA TYR A 80 -21.26 13.15 -4.39
C TYR A 80 -20.53 13.65 -5.65
N GLY A 81 -20.85 14.86 -6.14
CA GLY A 81 -20.27 15.43 -7.35
C GLY A 81 -21.07 16.59 -7.93
N ILE A 82 -20.68 17.07 -9.12
CA ILE A 82 -21.16 18.32 -9.73
C ILE A 82 -22.62 18.26 -10.21
N SER A 83 -23.23 17.08 -10.40
CA SER A 83 -24.48 16.90 -11.15
C SER A 83 -25.77 17.18 -10.41
N ASN A 84 -25.75 17.48 -9.10
CA ASN A 84 -26.96 17.76 -8.34
C ASN A 84 -27.12 19.26 -8.02
N ASN A 85 -28.31 19.82 -8.24
CA ASN A 85 -28.67 21.22 -7.91
C ASN A 85 -28.48 21.62 -6.43
N MET A 86 -28.10 20.69 -5.54
CA MET A 86 -27.60 20.92 -4.19
C MET A 86 -26.06 21.01 -4.11
N ALA A 87 -25.37 21.01 -5.25
CA ALA A 87 -23.89 20.95 -5.37
C ALA A 87 -23.15 22.21 -4.87
N TRP A 88 -23.85 23.29 -4.59
CA TRP A 88 -23.23 24.47 -4.01
C TRP A 88 -22.87 24.32 -2.51
N GLU A 89 -23.50 23.37 -1.80
CA GLU A 89 -23.19 23.11 -0.39
C GLU A 89 -22.16 22.00 -0.17
N VAL A 90 -21.97 21.08 -1.14
CA VAL A 90 -21.09 19.90 -0.98
C VAL A 90 -20.43 19.50 -2.32
N GLY A 91 -19.96 20.47 -3.09
CA GLY A 91 -19.28 20.23 -4.38
C GLY A 91 -17.84 19.79 -4.22
N LEU A 92 -17.41 18.79 -5.01
CA LEU A 92 -16.00 18.47 -5.19
C LEU A 92 -15.36 19.61 -6.02
N ALA A 93 -14.55 20.44 -5.40
CA ALA A 93 -13.84 21.54 -6.05
C ALA A 93 -12.97 21.09 -7.25
N CYS A 94 -12.62 19.81 -7.32
CA CYS A 94 -11.85 19.18 -8.40
C CYS A 94 -12.70 18.68 -9.58
N GLY A 95 -14.02 18.82 -9.55
CA GLY A 95 -14.92 18.40 -10.65
C GLY A 95 -15.11 16.89 -10.80
N GLY A 96 -14.70 16.08 -9.83
CA GLY A 96 -14.89 14.64 -9.83
C GLY A 96 -16.25 14.19 -9.25
N GLU A 97 -16.57 12.91 -9.42
CA GLU A 97 -17.72 12.27 -8.78
C GLU A 97 -17.25 11.11 -7.90
N LEU A 98 -17.90 10.96 -6.75
CA LEU A 98 -17.65 9.87 -5.80
C LEU A 98 -18.98 9.15 -5.50
N LYS A 99 -18.92 7.82 -5.55
CA LYS A 99 -20.01 6.97 -5.01
C LYS A 99 -19.48 6.31 -3.74
N ILE A 100 -20.18 6.55 -2.62
CA ILE A 100 -19.76 6.11 -1.29
C ILE A 100 -20.81 5.16 -0.71
N LEU A 101 -20.36 3.98 -0.29
CA LEU A 101 -21.13 3.02 0.48
C LEU A 101 -20.91 3.31 1.97
N ILE A 102 -21.99 3.48 2.73
CA ILE A 102 -21.98 3.75 4.17
C ILE A 102 -22.70 2.61 4.88
N GLN A 103 -22.00 1.89 5.75
CA GLN A 103 -22.47 0.70 6.43
C GLN A 103 -22.39 0.88 7.94
N PRO A 104 -23.50 0.74 8.69
CA PRO A 104 -23.44 0.65 10.15
C PRO A 104 -22.77 -0.69 10.53
N LEU A 105 -21.85 -0.64 11.47
CA LEU A 105 -21.17 -1.83 11.97
C LEU A 105 -21.84 -2.38 13.23
N GLU A 106 -21.73 -3.69 13.44
CA GLU A 106 -22.12 -4.30 14.70
C GLU A 106 -21.03 -4.07 15.76
N MET A 107 -21.41 -4.05 17.04
CA MET A 107 -20.45 -3.82 18.13
C MET A 107 -19.44 -4.98 18.28
N GLU A 108 -19.83 -6.18 17.89
CA GLU A 108 -18.97 -7.37 17.83
C GLU A 108 -18.97 -7.83 16.37
N ASP A 109 -18.17 -7.15 15.53
CA ASP A 109 -18.12 -7.40 14.09
C ASP A 109 -16.99 -8.39 13.77
N ASP A 110 -17.31 -9.68 13.75
CA ASP A 110 -16.37 -10.76 13.47
C ASP A 110 -15.63 -10.60 12.15
N ILE A 111 -16.26 -9.96 11.16
CA ILE A 111 -15.61 -9.71 9.86
C ILE A 111 -14.48 -8.70 10.00
N ILE A 112 -14.68 -7.63 10.76
CA ILE A 112 -13.62 -6.63 11.02
C ILE A 112 -12.48 -7.26 11.82
N LEU A 113 -12.78 -8.09 12.83
CA LEU A 113 -11.76 -8.78 13.61
C LEU A 113 -10.94 -9.75 12.73
N ASN A 114 -11.61 -10.50 11.86
CA ASN A 114 -10.95 -11.41 10.91
C ASN A 114 -10.11 -10.63 9.88
N ILE A 115 -10.58 -9.47 9.40
CA ILE A 115 -9.79 -8.60 8.51
C ILE A 115 -8.49 -8.17 9.21
N VAL A 116 -8.54 -7.74 10.47
CA VAL A 116 -7.34 -7.35 11.23
C VAL A 116 -6.35 -8.52 11.38
N GLU A 117 -6.84 -9.72 11.65
CA GLU A 117 -6.01 -10.92 11.72
C GLU A 117 -5.33 -11.22 10.37
N LEU A 118 -6.08 -11.15 9.27
CA LEU A 118 -5.57 -11.38 7.91
C LEU A 118 -4.54 -10.30 7.50
N ILE A 119 -4.76 -9.03 7.86
CA ILE A 119 -3.80 -7.94 7.66
C ILE A 119 -2.49 -8.22 8.40
N ASN A 120 -2.57 -8.63 9.68
CA ASN A 120 -1.40 -8.96 10.48
C ASN A 120 -0.63 -10.15 9.91
N ASN A 121 -1.33 -11.11 9.30
CA ASN A 121 -0.76 -12.25 8.60
C ASN A 121 -0.37 -11.94 7.14
N ARG A 122 -0.43 -10.68 6.73
CA ARG A 122 -0.05 -10.18 5.39
C ARG A 122 -0.77 -10.88 4.23
N LYS A 123 -2.03 -11.24 4.44
CA LYS A 123 -2.85 -11.88 3.41
C LYS A 123 -3.53 -10.82 2.54
N ILE A 124 -3.65 -11.11 1.25
CA ILE A 124 -4.54 -10.36 0.37
C ILE A 124 -5.97 -10.73 0.75
N ILE A 125 -6.83 -9.73 0.97
CA ILE A 125 -8.19 -9.93 1.44
C ILE A 125 -9.16 -9.49 0.37
N LYS A 126 -10.06 -10.38 -0.03
CA LYS A 126 -11.18 -10.07 -0.90
C LYS A 126 -12.47 -10.09 -0.10
N ILE A 127 -13.20 -8.98 -0.13
CA ILE A 127 -14.49 -8.84 0.54
C ILE A 127 -15.54 -8.56 -0.51
N GLU A 128 -16.54 -9.44 -0.63
CA GLU A 128 -17.75 -9.18 -1.40
C GLU A 128 -18.78 -8.49 -0.51
N ILE A 129 -19.26 -7.32 -0.94
CA ILE A 129 -20.20 -6.49 -0.19
C ILE A 129 -21.47 -6.28 -1.02
N ASN A 130 -22.63 -6.66 -0.48
CA ASN A 130 -23.93 -6.29 -1.06
C ASN A 130 -24.26 -4.85 -0.68
N CYS A 131 -24.30 -3.96 -1.65
CA CYS A 131 -24.47 -2.52 -1.40
C CYS A 131 -25.90 -2.13 -0.94
N SER A 132 -26.90 -3.02 -1.11
CA SER A 132 -28.27 -2.78 -0.62
C SER A 132 -28.43 -3.19 0.83
N SER A 133 -27.97 -4.41 1.20
CA SER A 133 -28.14 -4.97 2.54
C SER A 133 -27.00 -4.63 3.50
N GLY A 134 -25.82 -4.32 2.96
CA GLY A 134 -24.60 -4.17 3.76
C GLY A 134 -23.93 -5.50 4.14
N GLN A 135 -24.46 -6.64 3.67
CA GLN A 135 -23.85 -7.94 3.95
C GLN A 135 -22.44 -8.03 3.37
N ARG A 136 -21.49 -8.51 4.15
CA ARG A 136 -20.08 -8.68 3.79
C ARG A 136 -19.69 -10.15 3.89
N ILE A 137 -18.89 -10.63 2.95
CA ILE A 137 -18.37 -11.99 2.92
C ILE A 137 -16.90 -11.94 2.51
N ILE A 138 -16.00 -12.49 3.33
CA ILE A 138 -14.60 -12.68 2.97
C ILE A 138 -14.49 -13.89 2.04
N LYS A 139 -13.82 -13.74 0.90
CA LYS A 139 -13.61 -14.76 -0.13
C LYS A 139 -12.15 -15.19 -0.19
N ASN A 140 -11.91 -16.47 -0.33
CA ASN A 140 -10.57 -17.05 -0.42
C ASN A 140 -10.01 -17.11 -1.86
N SER A 141 -10.84 -16.78 -2.87
CA SER A 141 -10.40 -16.81 -4.29
C SER A 141 -10.02 -15.40 -4.76
N LEU A 142 -8.81 -15.28 -5.30
CA LEU A 142 -8.25 -14.05 -5.85
C LEU A 142 -8.27 -14.16 -7.38
N THR A 143 -9.40 -13.81 -7.98
CA THR A 143 -9.51 -13.63 -9.43
C THR A 143 -9.36 -12.18 -9.85
N GLU A 144 -9.57 -11.26 -8.92
CA GLU A 144 -9.43 -9.81 -9.12
C GLU A 144 -8.31 -9.27 -8.23
N ASN A 145 -7.50 -8.36 -8.78
CA ASN A 145 -6.41 -7.66 -8.06
C ASN A 145 -6.78 -6.21 -7.74
N ILE A 146 -7.95 -5.74 -8.17
CA ILE A 146 -8.44 -4.39 -7.93
C ILE A 146 -9.85 -4.41 -7.34
N SER A 147 -10.17 -3.37 -6.55
CA SER A 147 -11.52 -3.17 -6.04
C SER A 147 -12.44 -2.68 -7.15
N ILE A 148 -13.64 -3.27 -7.28
CA ILE A 148 -14.60 -2.97 -8.36
C ILE A 148 -16.05 -2.94 -7.88
N TYR A 149 -16.80 -1.94 -8.32
CA TYR A 149 -18.26 -1.88 -8.15
C TYR A 149 -18.99 -2.47 -9.34
N GLN A 150 -19.68 -3.57 -9.12
CA GLN A 150 -20.49 -4.29 -10.10
C GLN A 150 -21.91 -3.71 -10.11
N ARG A 151 -22.18 -2.75 -11.00
CA ARG A 151 -23.49 -2.06 -11.07
C ARG A 151 -24.66 -3.02 -11.30
N ALA A 152 -24.51 -4.04 -12.17
CA ALA A 152 -25.56 -4.97 -12.52
C ALA A 152 -26.05 -5.81 -11.33
N THR A 153 -25.17 -6.17 -10.41
CA THR A 153 -25.47 -6.99 -9.23
C THR A 153 -25.57 -6.17 -7.94
N ASN A 154 -25.28 -4.86 -8.01
CA ASN A 154 -25.16 -3.95 -6.88
C ASN A 154 -24.25 -4.49 -5.78
N LYS A 155 -23.10 -5.05 -6.20
CA LYS A 155 -22.06 -5.59 -5.32
C LYS A 155 -20.78 -4.78 -5.45
N PHE A 156 -20.07 -4.64 -4.36
CA PHE A 156 -18.72 -4.10 -4.34
C PHE A 156 -17.74 -5.22 -3.95
N ILE A 157 -16.76 -5.45 -4.81
CA ILE A 157 -15.62 -6.32 -4.51
C ILE A 157 -14.52 -5.41 -3.98
N HIS A 158 -14.16 -5.59 -2.71
CA HIS A 158 -13.11 -4.82 -2.07
C HIS A 158 -11.86 -5.68 -1.89
N ILE A 159 -10.75 -5.24 -2.46
CA ILE A 159 -9.45 -5.88 -2.30
C ILE A 159 -8.60 -5.05 -1.35
N ILE A 160 -8.10 -5.68 -0.29
CA ILE A 160 -7.17 -5.08 0.65
C ILE A 160 -5.82 -5.79 0.47
N LEU A 161 -4.82 -5.03 0.08
CA LEU A 161 -3.45 -5.52 -0.13
C LEU A 161 -2.62 -5.36 1.15
N PRO A 162 -1.64 -6.23 1.37
CA PRO A 162 -0.66 -6.05 2.44
C PRO A 162 0.07 -4.72 2.31
N LYS A 163 0.44 -4.13 3.45
CA LYS A 163 1.27 -2.91 3.46
C LYS A 163 2.59 -3.19 2.73
N PRO A 164 3.00 -2.32 1.79
CA PRO A 164 4.25 -2.52 1.05
C PRO A 164 5.46 -2.43 1.98
N ARG A 165 6.41 -3.35 1.81
CA ARG A 165 7.69 -3.34 2.51
C ARG A 165 8.82 -2.97 1.58
N LEU A 166 9.77 -2.20 2.09
CA LEU A 166 10.99 -1.83 1.39
C LEU A 166 12.21 -2.30 2.19
N PHE A 167 12.89 -3.28 1.64
CA PHE A 167 14.16 -3.78 2.15
C PHE A 167 15.30 -3.06 1.43
N ILE A 168 16.04 -2.25 2.18
CA ILE A 168 17.14 -1.44 1.67
C ILE A 168 18.44 -2.14 2.07
N ILE A 169 19.20 -2.61 1.09
CA ILE A 169 20.48 -3.25 1.30
C ILE A 169 21.58 -2.20 1.16
N GLY A 170 22.21 -1.86 2.28
CA GLY A 170 23.28 -0.88 2.34
C GLY A 170 22.92 0.44 3.00
N ALA A 171 23.55 0.71 4.14
CA ALA A 171 23.38 1.92 4.93
C ALA A 171 24.19 3.12 4.38
N VAL A 172 24.08 3.37 3.07
CA VAL A 172 24.77 4.44 2.36
C VAL A 172 24.00 5.77 2.44
N HIS A 173 24.58 6.84 1.89
CA HIS A 173 23.98 8.18 1.97
C HIS A 173 22.61 8.26 1.26
N ILE A 174 22.46 7.60 0.11
CA ILE A 174 21.18 7.54 -0.62
C ILE A 174 20.10 6.88 0.25
N ALA A 175 20.46 5.84 1.02
CA ALA A 175 19.51 5.14 1.89
C ALA A 175 18.87 6.06 2.95
N GLN A 176 19.57 7.07 3.46
CA GLN A 176 19.02 8.01 4.44
C GLN A 176 17.84 8.83 3.84
N ALA A 177 18.03 9.33 2.62
CA ALA A 177 16.95 10.03 1.92
C ALA A 177 15.80 9.08 1.54
N LEU A 178 16.13 7.87 1.04
CA LEU A 178 15.14 6.88 0.63
C LEU A 178 14.28 6.42 1.80
N VAL A 179 14.85 6.14 2.98
CA VAL A 179 14.10 5.83 4.22
C VAL A 179 13.11 6.93 4.55
N SER A 180 13.54 8.20 4.47
CA SER A 180 12.68 9.33 4.82
C SER A 180 11.47 9.48 3.89
N ILE A 181 11.67 9.41 2.57
CA ILE A 181 10.58 9.57 1.60
C ILE A 181 9.71 8.31 1.49
N ALA A 182 10.28 7.12 1.63
CA ALA A 182 9.51 5.87 1.63
C ALA A 182 8.60 5.76 2.87
N LYS A 183 9.02 6.32 4.01
CA LYS A 183 8.17 6.43 5.21
C LYS A 183 6.95 7.31 4.94
N ILE A 184 7.12 8.44 4.28
CA ILE A 184 6.02 9.33 3.86
C ILE A 184 5.09 8.62 2.88
N ALA A 185 5.65 7.79 1.98
CA ALA A 185 4.90 6.96 1.04
C ALA A 185 4.31 5.67 1.68
N ASN A 186 4.27 5.60 3.01
CA ASN A 186 3.65 4.54 3.81
C ASN A 186 4.29 3.15 3.66
N TYR A 187 5.58 3.05 3.31
CA TYR A 187 6.31 1.78 3.35
C TYR A 187 6.69 1.37 4.77
N GLU A 188 6.64 0.08 5.03
CA GLU A 188 7.36 -0.54 6.15
C GLU A 188 8.80 -0.79 5.71
N ILE A 189 9.78 -0.19 6.43
CA ILE A 189 11.16 -0.12 5.97
C ILE A 189 12.07 -0.93 6.87
N THR A 190 12.86 -1.81 6.25
CA THR A 190 13.95 -2.54 6.89
C THR A 190 15.26 -2.23 6.16
N LEU A 191 16.23 -1.71 6.89
CA LEU A 191 17.58 -1.48 6.42
C LEU A 191 18.48 -2.65 6.84
N ILE A 192 19.18 -3.23 5.89
CA ILE A 192 20.08 -4.38 6.11
C ILE A 192 21.50 -3.98 5.69
N ASP A 193 22.44 -4.03 6.61
CA ASP A 193 23.86 -3.80 6.33
C ASP A 193 24.71 -4.47 7.42
N PRO A 194 25.63 -5.38 7.08
CA PRO A 194 26.48 -6.06 8.06
C PRO A 194 27.48 -5.12 8.76
N ARG A 195 27.67 -3.92 8.24
CA ARG A 195 28.61 -2.92 8.77
C ARG A 195 27.90 -2.06 9.82
N GLU A 196 27.95 -2.46 11.08
CA GLU A 196 27.25 -1.83 12.21
C GLU A 196 27.50 -0.32 12.33
N HIS A 197 28.71 0.16 12.02
CA HIS A 197 29.04 1.60 12.08
C HIS A 197 28.27 2.44 11.06
N PHE A 198 27.80 1.85 9.96
CA PHE A 198 26.98 2.54 8.95
C PHE A 198 25.50 2.47 9.27
N ALA A 199 24.99 1.33 9.75
CA ALA A 199 23.59 1.07 10.02
C ALA A 199 23.26 1.33 11.50
N THR A 200 23.13 2.61 11.85
CA THR A 200 22.86 3.04 13.24
C THR A 200 21.51 3.76 13.36
N LYS A 201 20.86 3.66 14.52
CA LYS A 201 19.60 4.38 14.80
C LYS A 201 19.73 5.89 14.70
N ILE A 202 20.93 6.46 14.95
CA ILE A 202 21.17 7.89 14.79
C ILE A 202 21.07 8.29 13.32
N ARG A 203 21.60 7.48 12.40
CA ARG A 203 21.54 7.75 10.96
C ARG A 203 20.20 7.36 10.34
N PHE A 204 19.51 6.37 10.91
CA PHE A 204 18.27 5.78 10.40
C PHE A 204 17.23 5.62 11.51
N PRO A 205 16.66 6.72 12.04
CA PRO A 205 15.77 6.67 13.21
C PRO A 205 14.41 6.04 12.91
N ASN A 206 13.99 6.01 11.64
CA ASN A 206 12.60 5.72 11.26
C ASN A 206 12.42 4.37 10.54
N CYS A 207 13.34 3.42 10.71
CA CYS A 207 13.23 2.09 10.13
C CYS A 207 13.75 1.00 11.07
N THR A 208 13.38 -0.24 10.77
CA THR A 208 14.03 -1.42 11.38
C THR A 208 15.43 -1.56 10.81
N ILE A 209 16.42 -1.86 11.66
CA ILE A 209 17.80 -2.09 11.25
C ILE A 209 18.18 -3.52 11.60
N ILE A 210 18.78 -4.22 10.63
CA ILE A 210 19.35 -5.57 10.79
C ILE A 210 20.81 -5.51 10.40
N ASN A 211 21.71 -5.74 11.38
CA ASN A 211 23.14 -5.74 11.18
C ASN A 211 23.65 -7.15 10.89
N GLU A 212 23.15 -7.76 9.83
CA GLU A 212 23.51 -9.10 9.37
C GLU A 212 23.82 -9.06 7.86
N TRP A 213 24.43 -10.14 7.36
CA TRP A 213 24.58 -10.34 5.93
C TRP A 213 23.21 -10.47 5.26
N PRO A 214 23.00 -9.88 4.07
CA PRO A 214 21.67 -9.78 3.46
C PRO A 214 20.99 -11.11 3.18
N ASP A 215 21.71 -12.14 2.78
CA ASP A 215 21.20 -13.49 2.60
C ASP A 215 20.63 -14.06 3.89
N THR A 216 21.41 -13.99 4.98
CA THR A 216 20.97 -14.44 6.31
C THR A 216 19.76 -13.64 6.80
N ALA A 217 19.83 -12.31 6.70
CA ALA A 217 18.72 -11.44 7.14
C ALA A 217 17.43 -11.71 6.36
N LEU A 218 17.50 -11.81 5.02
CA LEU A 218 16.32 -12.00 4.17
C LEU A 218 15.70 -13.39 4.32
N LEU A 219 16.49 -14.44 4.57
CA LEU A 219 15.99 -15.79 4.83
C LEU A 219 15.17 -15.88 6.12
N ASN A 220 15.44 -15.03 7.11
CA ASN A 220 14.72 -14.98 8.38
C ASN A 220 13.45 -14.10 8.30
N LEU A 221 13.18 -13.48 7.15
CA LEU A 221 12.03 -12.61 6.94
C LEU A 221 11.00 -13.30 6.04
N THR A 222 9.72 -13.08 6.31
CA THR A 222 8.66 -13.51 5.40
C THR A 222 8.64 -12.57 4.20
N LEU A 223 9.07 -13.04 3.03
CA LEU A 223 9.04 -12.29 1.77
C LEU A 223 7.76 -12.61 1.01
N ASP A 224 7.21 -11.63 0.31
CA ASP A 224 5.98 -11.74 -0.48
C ASP A 224 5.98 -10.74 -1.66
N ASN A 225 4.98 -10.79 -2.52
CA ASN A 225 4.85 -9.88 -3.66
C ASN A 225 4.67 -8.39 -3.27
N ALA A 226 4.30 -8.07 -2.02
CA ALA A 226 4.31 -6.70 -1.51
C ALA A 226 5.70 -6.30 -0.94
N SER A 227 6.70 -7.15 -1.08
CA SER A 227 8.10 -6.87 -0.69
C SER A 227 8.89 -6.32 -1.87
N HIS A 228 9.63 -5.24 -1.63
CA HIS A 228 10.49 -4.57 -2.61
C HIS A 228 11.91 -4.54 -2.08
N ILE A 229 12.88 -4.98 -2.86
CA ILE A 229 14.29 -5.05 -2.46
C ILE A 229 15.11 -4.10 -3.33
N VAL A 230 15.92 -3.25 -2.68
CA VAL A 230 16.84 -2.34 -3.37
C VAL A 230 18.26 -2.50 -2.83
N THR A 231 19.25 -2.71 -3.70
CA THR A 231 20.66 -2.80 -3.32
C THR A 231 21.38 -1.53 -3.71
N LEU A 232 22.13 -0.93 -2.76
CA LEU A 232 22.68 0.43 -2.88
C LEU A 232 24.20 0.50 -2.61
N THR A 233 24.89 -0.61 -2.27
CA THR A 233 26.27 -0.54 -1.81
C THR A 233 27.32 -0.46 -2.92
N HIS A 234 27.03 -0.96 -4.10
CA HIS A 234 27.97 -1.26 -5.18
C HIS A 234 29.00 -2.35 -4.83
N ASP A 235 28.95 -2.94 -3.64
CA ASP A 235 29.83 -4.03 -3.24
C ASP A 235 29.16 -5.38 -3.59
N PRO A 236 29.76 -6.17 -4.52
CA PRO A 236 29.20 -7.48 -4.87
C PRO A 236 29.06 -8.43 -3.69
N LYS A 237 29.90 -8.29 -2.65
CA LYS A 237 29.83 -9.14 -1.45
C LYS A 237 28.55 -8.91 -0.65
N ILE A 238 27.97 -7.72 -0.73
CA ILE A 238 26.72 -7.35 -0.03
C ILE A 238 25.54 -7.43 -0.99
N ASP A 239 25.68 -6.85 -2.21
CA ASP A 239 24.56 -6.74 -3.15
C ASP A 239 24.18 -8.09 -3.79
N ASP A 240 25.18 -8.92 -4.21
CA ASP A 240 24.90 -10.16 -4.92
C ASP A 240 24.17 -11.21 -4.05
N PRO A 241 24.50 -11.46 -2.77
CA PRO A 241 23.71 -12.35 -1.91
C PRO A 241 22.26 -11.91 -1.73
N ALA A 242 22.00 -10.60 -1.59
CA ALA A 242 20.65 -10.06 -1.52
C ALA A 242 19.86 -10.31 -2.81
N LEU A 243 20.47 -10.11 -3.97
CA LEU A 243 19.84 -10.32 -5.28
C LEU A 243 19.57 -11.80 -5.55
N ILE A 244 20.48 -12.70 -5.14
CA ILE A 244 20.29 -14.15 -5.24
C ILE A 244 19.06 -14.54 -4.43
N THR A 245 18.97 -14.12 -3.17
CA THR A 245 17.81 -14.40 -2.32
C THR A 245 16.53 -13.79 -2.90
N ALA A 246 16.59 -12.57 -3.42
CA ALA A 246 15.44 -11.91 -4.04
C ALA A 246 14.92 -12.68 -5.28
N LEU A 247 15.81 -13.13 -6.15
CA LEU A 247 15.46 -13.87 -7.37
C LEU A 247 14.88 -15.27 -7.10
N GLN A 248 15.17 -15.84 -5.93
CA GLN A 248 14.66 -17.15 -5.49
C GLN A 248 13.28 -17.08 -4.81
N ASN A 249 12.79 -15.86 -4.56
CA ASN A 249 11.52 -15.63 -3.87
C ASN A 249 10.54 -14.85 -4.74
N ASP A 250 9.27 -14.87 -4.36
CA ASP A 250 8.22 -14.07 -5.00
C ASP A 250 8.26 -12.63 -4.47
N ILE A 251 9.09 -11.80 -5.12
CA ILE A 251 9.34 -10.40 -4.76
C ILE A 251 8.69 -9.48 -5.79
N GLY A 252 7.89 -8.52 -5.32
CA GLY A 252 7.20 -7.58 -6.20
C GLY A 252 8.14 -6.68 -7.00
N TYR A 253 9.28 -6.25 -6.41
CA TYR A 253 10.25 -5.40 -7.12
C TYR A 253 11.67 -5.68 -6.65
N ILE A 254 12.61 -5.77 -7.61
CA ILE A 254 14.04 -5.91 -7.34
C ILE A 254 14.79 -4.82 -8.09
N GLY A 255 15.49 -3.95 -7.38
CA GLY A 255 16.26 -2.87 -7.98
C GLY A 255 17.70 -2.83 -7.50
N SER A 256 18.63 -2.40 -8.36
CA SER A 256 20.04 -2.34 -7.98
C SER A 256 20.75 -1.12 -8.53
N LEU A 257 21.42 -0.39 -7.63
CA LEU A 257 22.17 0.82 -7.96
C LEU A 257 23.39 0.48 -8.80
N GLY A 258 23.75 1.39 -9.73
CA GLY A 258 24.94 1.27 -10.54
C GLY A 258 24.80 1.85 -11.93
N SER A 259 25.87 1.84 -12.72
CA SER A 259 25.85 2.17 -14.13
C SER A 259 25.36 0.99 -14.96
N LYS A 260 25.01 1.22 -16.24
CA LYS A 260 24.74 0.13 -17.21
C LYS A 260 25.88 -0.89 -17.26
N LYS A 261 27.14 -0.42 -17.18
CA LYS A 261 28.32 -1.30 -17.14
C LYS A 261 28.36 -2.14 -15.86
N THR A 262 28.09 -1.53 -14.71
CA THR A 262 28.01 -2.23 -13.41
C THR A 262 26.90 -3.28 -13.41
N HIS A 263 25.72 -2.94 -13.95
CA HIS A 263 24.61 -3.86 -14.06
C HIS A 263 24.93 -5.04 -14.98
N HIS A 264 25.57 -4.81 -16.13
CA HIS A 264 26.03 -5.89 -17.03
C HIS A 264 26.96 -6.85 -16.30
N SER A 265 28.00 -6.31 -15.62
CA SER A 265 28.95 -7.15 -14.86
C SER A 265 28.26 -7.93 -13.73
N ARG A 266 27.24 -7.36 -13.08
CA ARG A 266 26.40 -8.02 -12.08
C ARG A 266 25.63 -9.19 -12.70
N CYS A 267 24.97 -8.98 -13.85
CA CYS A 267 24.27 -10.03 -14.54
C CYS A 267 25.20 -11.20 -14.93
N GLU A 268 26.43 -10.92 -15.37
CA GLU A 268 27.39 -11.97 -15.68
C GLU A 268 27.79 -12.79 -14.44
N ARG A 269 27.98 -12.14 -13.26
CA ARG A 269 28.21 -12.87 -12.01
C ARG A 269 27.01 -13.72 -11.60
N LEU A 270 25.79 -13.16 -11.66
CA LEU A 270 24.56 -13.90 -11.29
C LEU A 270 24.28 -15.09 -12.21
N LYS A 271 24.67 -15.03 -13.49
CA LYS A 271 24.61 -16.20 -14.39
C LYS A 271 25.43 -17.38 -13.87
N SER A 272 26.60 -17.12 -13.24
CA SER A 272 27.42 -18.20 -12.68
C SER A 272 26.76 -18.90 -11.48
N PHE A 273 25.73 -18.31 -10.89
CA PHE A 273 24.87 -18.91 -9.86
C PHE A 273 23.63 -19.61 -10.45
N GLY A 274 23.52 -19.73 -11.79
CA GLY A 274 22.47 -20.49 -12.45
C GLY A 274 21.25 -19.68 -12.88
N PHE A 275 21.22 -18.35 -12.69
CA PHE A 275 20.11 -17.51 -13.14
C PHE A 275 20.14 -17.31 -14.66
N ASN A 276 19.00 -17.50 -15.29
CA ASN A 276 18.83 -17.31 -16.72
C ASN A 276 18.47 -15.85 -17.07
N LYS A 277 18.37 -15.54 -18.37
CA LYS A 277 18.05 -14.19 -18.84
C LYS A 277 16.69 -13.66 -18.33
N SER A 278 15.69 -14.54 -18.22
CA SER A 278 14.36 -14.16 -17.69
C SER A 278 14.43 -13.76 -16.21
N ASP A 279 15.19 -14.52 -15.41
CA ASP A 279 15.38 -14.18 -14.00
C ASP A 279 16.08 -12.82 -13.85
N LEU A 280 17.17 -12.63 -14.59
CA LEU A 280 17.95 -11.41 -14.53
C LEU A 280 17.21 -10.17 -15.05
N SER A 281 16.23 -10.34 -15.94
CA SER A 281 15.39 -9.25 -16.41
C SER A 281 14.44 -8.69 -15.35
N LYS A 282 14.23 -9.41 -14.23
CA LYS A 282 13.47 -8.91 -13.07
C LYS A 282 14.23 -7.86 -12.28
N ILE A 283 15.56 -7.76 -12.47
CA ILE A 283 16.38 -6.77 -11.76
C ILE A 283 16.36 -5.45 -12.53
N HIS A 284 15.77 -4.43 -11.95
CA HIS A 284 15.84 -3.05 -12.45
C HIS A 284 17.24 -2.49 -12.20
N GLY A 285 18.03 -2.33 -13.24
CA GLY A 285 19.40 -1.85 -13.18
C GLY A 285 19.84 -1.14 -14.46
N PRO A 286 20.30 0.11 -14.37
CA PRO A 286 20.37 1.00 -13.20
C PRO A 286 19.01 1.30 -12.59
N ILE A 287 18.91 1.22 -11.25
CA ILE A 287 17.68 1.51 -10.53
C ILE A 287 17.29 3.00 -10.66
N GLY A 288 15.99 3.26 -10.76
CA GLY A 288 15.40 4.58 -10.74
C GLY A 288 15.05 5.13 -12.13
N LEU A 289 13.98 5.92 -12.20
CA LEU A 289 13.59 6.62 -13.42
C LEU A 289 14.67 7.63 -13.84
N ASP A 290 14.89 7.78 -15.15
CA ASP A 290 15.86 8.75 -15.70
C ASP A 290 15.35 10.20 -15.58
N ILE A 291 15.38 10.74 -14.37
CA ILE A 291 15.04 12.15 -14.07
C ILE A 291 16.28 13.06 -14.04
N LYS A 292 17.43 12.55 -14.51
CA LYS A 292 18.73 13.26 -14.46
C LYS A 292 19.19 13.57 -13.04
N ALA A 293 18.84 12.73 -12.08
CA ALA A 293 19.20 12.85 -10.67
C ALA A 293 20.74 12.89 -10.45
N LYS A 294 21.21 13.79 -9.59
CA LYS A 294 22.64 13.97 -9.27
C LYS A 294 22.93 13.85 -7.78
N THR A 295 22.02 14.32 -6.93
CA THR A 295 22.19 14.28 -5.48
C THR A 295 21.62 13.00 -4.88
N PRO A 296 22.08 12.56 -3.68
CA PRO A 296 21.49 11.41 -3.00
C PRO A 296 19.98 11.50 -2.82
N ALA A 297 19.44 12.69 -2.55
CA ALA A 297 18.00 12.90 -2.41
C ALA A 297 17.26 12.74 -3.75
N GLU A 298 17.77 13.29 -4.83
CA GLU A 298 17.19 13.13 -6.18
C GLU A 298 17.23 11.67 -6.64
N ILE A 299 18.31 10.95 -6.35
CA ILE A 299 18.44 9.51 -6.65
C ILE A 299 17.39 8.73 -5.83
N ALA A 300 17.19 9.04 -4.56
CA ALA A 300 16.16 8.41 -3.75
C ALA A 300 14.74 8.66 -4.30
N ILE A 301 14.46 9.87 -4.76
CA ILE A 301 13.18 10.22 -5.45
C ILE A 301 13.03 9.38 -6.72
N SER A 302 14.07 9.29 -7.55
CA SER A 302 14.07 8.50 -8.77
C SER A 302 13.78 7.02 -8.50
N ILE A 303 14.40 6.43 -7.48
CA ILE A 303 14.18 5.05 -7.04
C ILE A 303 12.73 4.85 -6.60
N LEU A 304 12.23 5.69 -5.69
CA LEU A 304 10.86 5.54 -5.18
C LEU A 304 9.81 5.77 -6.27
N ALA A 305 10.07 6.67 -7.21
CA ALA A 305 9.20 6.91 -8.37
C ALA A 305 9.13 5.68 -9.28
N GLU A 306 10.25 4.99 -9.54
CA GLU A 306 10.28 3.76 -10.33
C GLU A 306 9.51 2.63 -9.63
N ILE A 307 9.75 2.40 -8.34
CA ILE A 307 9.02 1.39 -7.56
C ILE A 307 7.51 1.69 -7.59
N THR A 308 7.13 2.95 -7.43
CA THR A 308 5.72 3.36 -7.48
C THR A 308 5.11 3.10 -8.86
N ASN A 309 5.80 3.48 -9.93
CA ASN A 309 5.35 3.25 -11.30
C ASN A 309 5.17 1.76 -11.59
N PHE A 310 6.15 0.93 -11.22
CA PHE A 310 6.12 -0.51 -11.40
C PHE A 310 4.92 -1.14 -10.69
N ARG A 311 4.72 -0.86 -9.40
CA ARG A 311 3.57 -1.34 -8.63
C ARG A 311 2.23 -0.94 -9.23
N ARG A 312 2.14 0.26 -9.81
CA ARG A 312 0.90 0.76 -10.42
C ARG A 312 0.59 0.07 -11.75
N LEU A 313 1.61 -0.29 -12.53
CA LEU A 313 1.44 -1.03 -13.77
C LEU A 313 0.96 -2.45 -13.49
N GLU A 314 1.60 -3.19 -12.55
CA GLU A 314 1.18 -4.55 -12.20
C GLU A 314 -0.28 -4.63 -11.72
N LEU A 315 -0.78 -3.60 -11.04
CA LEU A 315 -2.17 -3.54 -10.59
C LEU A 315 -3.17 -3.20 -11.69
N ASN A 316 -2.73 -2.62 -12.82
CA ASN A 316 -3.60 -2.21 -13.92
C ASN A 316 -3.59 -3.16 -15.12
N GLU A 317 -2.61 -4.08 -15.21
CA GLU A 317 -2.47 -5.03 -16.32
C GLU A 317 -3.22 -6.35 -16.10
N THR A 318 -3.93 -6.49 -15.00
CA THR A 318 -4.82 -7.62 -14.69
C THR A 318 -6.27 -7.16 -14.56
#